data_c02b1cc08bb42a7d1234a90c5d0dc545
#
_entry.id   c02b1cc08bb42a7d1234a90c5d0dc545
#
_cell.length_a   1.000
_cell.length_b   1.000
_cell.length_c   1.000
_cell.angle_alpha   90.00
_cell.angle_beta   90.00
_cell.angle_gamma   90.00
#
_symmetry.space_group_name_H-M   'P 1'
#
loop_
_entity.id
_entity.type
_entity.pdbx_description
1 polymer ?
#
loop_
_entity_poly.entity_id
_entity_poly.type
_entity_poly.pdbx_seq_one_letter_code
_entity_poly.pdbx_strand_id
1 'polypeptide(L)'
;MFDRGKQPEYEMDLENRFVAPEVTENDRDNELSLRPHTLEEYIGQEQVKENLSVFMQAARLRGEPLDHVLLYGPPGLGKTTLSQIIAAEMGVNIRITSGPAIEKPGDLAALLTNLNENDILFIDEIHRLNRSVEEVLYPAMEDYALDIIIGKGPSARSIRIDLPRFTLVGATTRAGQLSAPLRDRFGVVFRLELYTPEELSQIVTRSAGILGIPCEAEGAMELARRSRGTPRIANRFLKRVRDFAQVQGSGVITPEIAAEALERLEVDYLGLDRIDRRILSTIIQNYAGGPVGLDTLAAAVGEESVTLEDVYEPYLMQLGFLTRTPRGRCVTQKAYGHLHRPIPGGAAPEGIMEQLTL
;
A
#
# COMPACT_ATOMS: atom_id res chain seq x y z
N MET A 1 -1.03 43.65 19.46
CA MET A 1 -0.29 43.34 18.22
C MET A 1 0.26 41.93 18.41
N PHE A 2 -0.56 40.91 18.13
CA PHE A 2 -0.17 39.49 18.30
C PHE A 2 0.30 38.95 16.97
N ASP A 3 1.57 38.57 16.97
CA ASP A 3 2.25 37.91 15.85
C ASP A 3 1.60 36.52 15.62
N ARG A 4 0.96 36.34 14.46
CA ARG A 4 0.46 35.05 14.04
C ARG A 4 1.67 34.30 13.49
N GLY A 5 2.25 33.42 14.33
CA GLY A 5 3.28 32.49 13.94
C GLY A 5 2.88 31.72 12.68
N LYS A 6 3.74 31.76 11.67
CA LYS A 6 3.66 30.92 10.48
C LYS A 6 3.66 29.44 10.94
N GLN A 7 2.58 28.74 10.69
CA GLN A 7 2.59 27.27 10.72
C GLN A 7 3.59 26.80 9.67
N PRO A 8 4.40 25.78 9.94
CA PRO A 8 5.39 25.33 8.99
C PRO A 8 4.70 24.76 7.74
N GLU A 9 5.14 25.15 6.57
CA GLU A 9 4.68 24.69 5.24
C GLU A 9 4.70 23.14 5.11
N TYR A 10 5.37 22.43 6.00
CA TYR A 10 5.48 20.97 6.05
C TYR A 10 4.17 20.24 6.42
N GLU A 11 3.30 20.81 7.27
CA GLU A 11 2.02 20.15 7.62
C GLU A 11 0.99 20.26 6.51
N MET A 12 1.02 21.31 5.69
CA MET A 12 0.11 21.45 4.56
C MET A 12 0.40 20.53 3.39
N ASP A 13 1.66 20.08 3.20
CA ASP A 13 2.04 19.18 2.10
C ASP A 13 1.61 17.72 2.35
N LEU A 14 1.46 17.28 3.60
CA LEU A 14 0.99 15.92 3.93
C LEU A 14 -0.51 15.75 3.65
N GLU A 15 -1.33 16.78 3.86
CA GLU A 15 -2.77 16.76 3.59
C GLU A 15 -3.11 16.72 2.08
N ASN A 16 -2.20 17.17 1.22
CA ASN A 16 -2.39 17.27 -0.24
C ASN A 16 -1.78 16.12 -1.05
N ARG A 17 -1.28 15.06 -0.41
CA ARG A 17 -0.71 13.88 -1.09
C ARG A 17 -1.79 12.90 -1.55
N PHE A 18 -2.44 13.18 -2.68
CA PHE A 18 -3.55 12.36 -3.20
C PHE A 18 -3.12 10.96 -3.68
N VAL A 19 -1.87 10.79 -4.07
CA VAL A 19 -1.32 9.54 -4.61
C VAL A 19 -0.39 8.80 -3.66
N ALA A 20 -0.13 9.33 -2.45
CA ALA A 20 0.62 8.60 -1.44
C ALA A 20 -0.18 7.39 -0.95
N PRO A 21 0.40 6.19 -0.91
CA PRO A 21 -0.30 4.98 -0.47
C PRO A 21 -0.48 4.89 1.05
N GLU A 22 -0.01 5.89 1.80
CA GLU A 22 -0.12 5.96 3.26
C GLU A 22 -1.54 6.33 3.70
N VAL A 23 -1.96 5.81 4.87
CA VAL A 23 -3.29 6.05 5.45
C VAL A 23 -3.28 7.40 6.14
N THR A 24 -4.10 8.35 5.66
CA THR A 24 -4.39 9.59 6.40
C THR A 24 -5.52 9.35 7.42
N GLU A 25 -5.64 10.19 8.45
CA GLU A 25 -6.72 10.06 9.46
C GLU A 25 -8.11 10.14 8.83
N ASN A 26 -8.30 10.97 7.80
CA ASN A 26 -9.55 11.06 7.03
C ASN A 26 -9.87 9.81 6.18
N ASP A 27 -8.87 8.96 5.92
CA ASP A 27 -9.10 7.72 5.18
C ASP A 27 -9.69 6.61 6.07
N ARG A 28 -9.40 6.60 7.38
CA ARG A 28 -9.72 5.49 8.29
C ARG A 28 -11.22 5.20 8.40
N ASP A 29 -12.04 6.20 8.68
CA ASP A 29 -13.48 5.99 8.90
C ASP A 29 -14.24 5.65 7.61
N ASN A 30 -13.81 6.24 6.51
CA ASN A 30 -14.45 6.07 5.21
C ASN A 30 -13.94 4.83 4.44
N GLU A 31 -12.69 4.40 4.65
CA GLU A 31 -12.19 3.15 4.05
C GLU A 31 -12.90 1.92 4.63
N LEU A 32 -13.28 1.95 5.92
CA LEU A 32 -13.98 0.84 6.57
C LEU A 32 -15.32 0.53 5.88
N SER A 33 -16.08 1.56 5.48
CA SER A 33 -17.38 1.37 4.81
C SER A 33 -17.28 0.85 3.37
N LEU A 34 -16.14 1.05 2.69
CA LEU A 34 -15.92 0.63 1.31
C LEU A 34 -15.26 -0.75 1.20
N ARG A 35 -14.79 -1.33 2.31
CA ARG A 35 -14.10 -2.63 2.29
C ARG A 35 -15.08 -3.75 1.95
N PRO A 36 -14.70 -4.69 1.08
CA PRO A 36 -15.44 -5.93 0.91
C PRO A 36 -15.36 -6.77 2.18
N HIS A 37 -16.44 -7.52 2.45
CA HIS A 37 -16.56 -8.37 3.63
C HIS A 37 -16.40 -9.87 3.31
N THR A 38 -16.52 -10.25 2.05
CA THR A 38 -16.41 -11.64 1.57
C THR A 38 -15.40 -11.74 0.43
N LEU A 39 -14.92 -12.97 0.13
CA LEU A 39 -14.08 -13.21 -1.04
C LEU A 39 -14.82 -12.94 -2.35
N GLU A 40 -16.13 -13.14 -2.38
CA GLU A 40 -16.96 -12.87 -3.56
C GLU A 40 -17.00 -11.36 -3.89
N GLU A 41 -17.09 -10.51 -2.87
CA GLU A 41 -17.04 -9.05 -3.03
C GLU A 41 -15.65 -8.51 -3.36
N TYR A 42 -14.60 -9.32 -3.11
CA TYR A 42 -13.21 -8.91 -3.29
C TYR A 42 -12.83 -9.03 -4.76
N ILE A 43 -12.78 -7.90 -5.45
CA ILE A 43 -12.45 -7.80 -6.88
C ILE A 43 -10.95 -7.99 -7.09
N GLY A 44 -10.58 -8.71 -8.15
CA GLY A 44 -9.20 -8.99 -8.52
C GLY A 44 -8.50 -10.05 -7.67
N GLN A 45 -7.21 -10.25 -7.89
CA GLN A 45 -6.37 -11.24 -7.19
C GLN A 45 -6.93 -12.67 -7.30
N GLU A 46 -7.46 -13.07 -8.45
CA GLU A 46 -8.24 -14.30 -8.61
C GLU A 46 -7.51 -15.55 -8.13
N GLN A 47 -6.23 -15.69 -8.48
CA GLN A 47 -5.44 -16.86 -8.05
C GLN A 47 -5.26 -16.93 -6.52
N VAL A 48 -5.13 -15.76 -5.86
CA VAL A 48 -5.04 -15.68 -4.39
C VAL A 48 -6.38 -16.09 -3.77
N LYS A 49 -7.50 -15.61 -4.30
CA LYS A 49 -8.85 -15.94 -3.83
C LYS A 49 -9.16 -17.42 -3.96
N GLU A 50 -8.89 -18.00 -5.12
CA GLU A 50 -9.12 -19.42 -5.38
C GLU A 50 -8.36 -20.30 -4.39
N ASN A 51 -7.06 -20.03 -4.20
CA ASN A 51 -6.23 -20.81 -3.27
C ASN A 51 -6.69 -20.62 -1.81
N LEU A 52 -6.97 -19.36 -1.39
CA LEU A 52 -7.48 -19.09 -0.04
C LEU A 52 -8.80 -19.78 0.22
N SER A 53 -9.73 -19.78 -0.74
CA SER A 53 -11.02 -20.46 -0.61
C SER A 53 -10.82 -21.96 -0.34
N VAL A 54 -9.93 -22.63 -1.10
CA VAL A 54 -9.61 -24.04 -0.88
C VAL A 54 -9.00 -24.28 0.50
N PHE A 55 -8.01 -23.47 0.92
CA PHE A 55 -7.35 -23.66 2.21
C PHE A 55 -8.28 -23.43 3.38
N MET A 56 -9.10 -22.40 3.34
CA MET A 56 -10.10 -22.11 4.39
C MET A 56 -11.18 -23.21 4.46
N GLN A 57 -11.66 -23.70 3.32
CA GLN A 57 -12.63 -24.81 3.31
C GLN A 57 -12.01 -26.08 3.90
N ALA A 58 -10.77 -26.41 3.54
CA ALA A 58 -10.07 -27.57 4.07
C ALA A 58 -9.84 -27.46 5.59
N ALA A 59 -9.42 -26.28 6.09
CA ALA A 59 -9.23 -26.03 7.52
C ALA A 59 -10.56 -26.19 8.28
N ARG A 60 -11.66 -25.63 7.77
CA ARG A 60 -13.01 -25.78 8.34
C ARG A 60 -13.47 -27.23 8.40
N LEU A 61 -13.24 -28.01 7.33
CA LEU A 61 -13.62 -29.44 7.30
C LEU A 61 -12.85 -30.27 8.35
N ARG A 62 -11.62 -29.91 8.66
CA ARG A 62 -10.80 -30.56 9.68
C ARG A 62 -11.05 -30.03 11.10
N GLY A 63 -11.73 -28.89 11.25
CA GLY A 63 -11.90 -28.20 12.53
C GLY A 63 -10.60 -27.60 13.08
N GLU A 64 -9.67 -27.23 12.18
CA GLU A 64 -8.36 -26.70 12.49
C GLU A 64 -8.24 -25.22 12.14
N PRO A 65 -7.31 -24.45 12.76
CA PRO A 65 -7.00 -23.11 12.29
C PRO A 65 -6.43 -23.17 10.85
N LEU A 66 -6.55 -22.09 10.13
CA LEU A 66 -5.84 -21.92 8.87
C LEU A 66 -4.32 -21.88 9.14
N ASP A 67 -3.52 -22.42 8.22
CA ASP A 67 -2.07 -22.25 8.29
C ASP A 67 -1.70 -20.75 8.34
N HIS A 68 -0.54 -20.43 8.92
CA HIS A 68 -0.06 -19.06 8.95
C HIS A 68 0.13 -18.49 7.55
N VAL A 69 -0.39 -17.29 7.31
CA VAL A 69 -0.45 -16.64 5.98
C VAL A 69 0.45 -15.41 5.95
N LEU A 70 1.30 -15.31 4.94
CA LEU A 70 2.06 -14.10 4.62
C LEU A 70 1.49 -13.42 3.37
N LEU A 71 1.04 -12.18 3.52
CA LEU A 71 0.58 -11.33 2.43
C LEU A 71 1.64 -10.26 2.13
N TYR A 72 2.20 -10.25 0.92
CA TYR A 72 3.19 -9.24 0.57
C TYR A 72 2.90 -8.58 -0.78
N GLY A 73 3.41 -7.37 -0.95
CA GLY A 73 3.22 -6.56 -2.16
C GLY A 73 3.14 -5.08 -1.86
N PRO A 74 3.06 -4.23 -2.88
CA PRO A 74 2.95 -2.78 -2.74
C PRO A 74 1.89 -2.33 -1.73
N PRO A 75 1.99 -1.13 -1.15
CA PRO A 75 0.99 -0.62 -0.23
C PRO A 75 -0.33 -0.34 -0.94
N GLY A 76 -1.45 -0.39 -0.20
CA GLY A 76 -2.78 -0.05 -0.72
C GLY A 76 -3.48 -1.12 -1.57
N LEU A 77 -2.93 -2.35 -1.67
CA LEU A 77 -3.50 -3.46 -2.44
C LEU A 77 -4.53 -4.31 -1.69
N GLY A 78 -4.86 -3.96 -0.43
CA GLY A 78 -5.91 -4.67 0.31
C GLY A 78 -5.41 -5.80 1.22
N LYS A 79 -4.13 -5.85 1.62
CA LYS A 79 -3.61 -6.87 2.56
C LYS A 79 -4.42 -6.95 3.85
N THR A 80 -4.69 -5.82 4.48
CA THR A 80 -5.51 -5.72 5.70
C THR A 80 -6.96 -6.12 5.44
N THR A 81 -7.51 -5.75 4.29
CA THR A 81 -8.87 -6.14 3.89
C THR A 81 -8.98 -7.65 3.75
N LEU A 82 -8.01 -8.26 3.06
CA LEU A 82 -8.00 -9.71 2.86
C LEU A 82 -7.88 -10.48 4.19
N SER A 83 -7.08 -9.97 5.16
CA SER A 83 -7.00 -10.57 6.50
C SER A 83 -8.34 -10.54 7.25
N GLN A 84 -9.11 -9.46 7.10
CA GLN A 84 -10.45 -9.33 7.68
C GLN A 84 -11.46 -10.28 7.01
N ILE A 85 -11.36 -10.43 5.69
CA ILE A 85 -12.18 -11.40 4.94
C ILE A 85 -11.87 -12.82 5.39
N ILE A 86 -10.59 -13.19 5.54
CA ILE A 86 -10.21 -14.51 6.06
C ILE A 86 -10.87 -14.77 7.42
N ALA A 87 -10.84 -13.81 8.34
CA ALA A 87 -11.48 -13.95 9.64
C ALA A 87 -12.99 -14.12 9.54
N ALA A 88 -13.65 -13.29 8.73
CA ALA A 88 -15.09 -13.36 8.51
C ALA A 88 -15.52 -14.70 7.89
N GLU A 89 -14.80 -15.16 6.85
CA GLU A 89 -15.06 -16.44 6.18
C GLU A 89 -14.77 -17.65 7.09
N MET A 90 -13.77 -17.57 7.96
CA MET A 90 -13.48 -18.62 8.96
C MET A 90 -14.44 -18.58 10.14
N GLY A 91 -15.18 -17.49 10.33
CA GLY A 91 -16.11 -17.30 11.47
C GLY A 91 -15.38 -17.10 12.80
N VAL A 92 -14.20 -16.48 12.80
CA VAL A 92 -13.35 -16.28 13.99
C VAL A 92 -13.06 -14.78 14.21
N ASN A 93 -12.56 -14.44 15.41
CA ASN A 93 -12.17 -13.06 15.69
C ASN A 93 -10.80 -12.75 15.07
N ILE A 94 -10.58 -11.48 14.78
CA ILE A 94 -9.29 -10.95 14.34
C ILE A 94 -8.79 -9.88 15.31
N ARG A 95 -7.54 -10.02 15.72
CA ARG A 95 -6.79 -8.96 16.41
C ARG A 95 -5.82 -8.31 15.43
N ILE A 96 -5.92 -7.01 15.31
CA ILE A 96 -5.11 -6.23 14.36
C ILE A 96 -4.08 -5.43 15.12
N THR A 97 -2.83 -5.55 14.70
CA THR A 97 -1.69 -4.78 15.21
C THR A 97 -0.70 -4.48 14.08
N SER A 98 0.40 -3.81 14.39
CA SER A 98 1.48 -3.55 13.43
C SER A 98 2.84 -3.86 14.03
N GLY A 99 3.85 -4.15 13.19
CA GLY A 99 5.21 -4.38 13.64
C GLY A 99 5.75 -3.27 14.55
N PRO A 100 5.63 -1.98 14.15
CA PRO A 100 6.05 -0.87 15.00
C PRO A 100 5.34 -0.74 16.34
N ALA A 101 4.11 -1.25 16.48
CA ALA A 101 3.35 -1.20 17.74
C ALA A 101 3.80 -2.28 18.75
N ILE A 102 4.59 -3.26 18.31
CA ILE A 102 5.13 -4.32 19.14
C ILE A 102 6.60 -4.01 19.44
N GLU A 103 6.85 -3.26 20.51
CA GLU A 103 8.20 -2.79 20.81
C GLU A 103 9.06 -3.85 21.52
N LYS A 104 8.44 -4.71 22.33
CA LYS A 104 9.14 -5.69 23.17
C LYS A 104 8.40 -7.04 23.22
N PRO A 105 9.10 -8.13 23.55
CA PRO A 105 8.53 -9.47 23.64
C PRO A 105 7.27 -9.57 24.51
N GLY A 106 7.18 -8.80 25.59
CA GLY A 106 6.01 -8.78 26.47
C GLY A 106 4.74 -8.26 25.82
N ASP A 107 4.86 -7.33 24.84
CA ASP A 107 3.70 -6.79 24.11
C ASP A 107 3.11 -7.88 23.21
N LEU A 108 3.97 -8.65 22.53
CA LEU A 108 3.54 -9.80 21.72
C LEU A 108 2.93 -10.90 22.59
N ALA A 109 3.57 -11.23 23.72
CA ALA A 109 3.05 -12.24 24.65
C ALA A 109 1.66 -11.86 25.16
N ALA A 110 1.42 -10.59 25.50
CA ALA A 110 0.10 -10.11 25.91
C ALA A 110 -0.95 -10.23 24.80
N LEU A 111 -0.57 -10.00 23.54
CA LEU A 111 -1.49 -10.19 22.40
C LEU A 111 -1.84 -11.67 22.24
N LEU A 112 -0.84 -12.57 22.24
CA LEU A 112 -1.02 -14.01 22.01
C LEU A 112 -1.81 -14.70 23.11
N THR A 113 -1.56 -14.37 24.38
CA THR A 113 -2.28 -14.95 25.52
C THR A 113 -3.75 -14.52 25.63
N ASN A 114 -4.14 -13.46 24.91
CA ASN A 114 -5.52 -12.98 24.86
C ASN A 114 -6.28 -13.44 23.59
N LEU A 115 -5.73 -14.34 22.79
CA LEU A 115 -6.43 -14.98 21.68
C LEU A 115 -7.32 -16.12 22.20
N ASN A 116 -8.40 -16.40 21.48
CA ASN A 116 -9.19 -17.62 21.66
C ASN A 116 -8.78 -18.67 20.61
N GLU A 117 -9.32 -19.88 20.74
CA GLU A 117 -9.08 -20.96 19.79
C GLU A 117 -9.49 -20.55 18.36
N ASN A 118 -8.59 -20.74 17.43
CA ASN A 118 -8.70 -20.43 16.00
C ASN A 118 -8.76 -18.91 15.65
N ASP A 119 -8.61 -18.01 16.63
CA ASP A 119 -8.54 -16.56 16.34
C ASP A 119 -7.39 -16.22 15.40
N ILE A 120 -7.51 -15.10 14.72
CA ILE A 120 -6.49 -14.56 13.82
C ILE A 120 -5.75 -13.41 14.52
N LEU A 121 -4.42 -13.47 14.52
CA LEU A 121 -3.56 -12.33 14.80
C LEU A 121 -3.04 -11.76 13.47
N PHE A 122 -3.42 -10.53 13.16
CA PHE A 122 -2.91 -9.80 12.00
C PHE A 122 -1.83 -8.81 12.42
N ILE A 123 -0.64 -8.91 11.82
CA ILE A 123 0.48 -7.98 12.04
C ILE A 123 0.82 -7.29 10.73
N ASP A 124 0.46 -6.01 10.63
CA ASP A 124 0.86 -5.19 9.48
C ASP A 124 2.33 -4.75 9.60
N GLU A 125 3.00 -4.57 8.46
CA GLU A 125 4.43 -4.24 8.39
C GLU A 125 5.29 -5.15 9.29
N ILE A 126 5.03 -6.47 9.22
CA ILE A 126 5.67 -7.48 10.07
C ILE A 126 7.21 -7.49 9.96
N HIS A 127 7.77 -7.03 8.84
CA HIS A 127 9.22 -6.87 8.65
C HIS A 127 9.86 -5.83 9.60
N ARG A 128 9.05 -5.01 10.28
CA ARG A 128 9.51 -4.01 11.24
C ARG A 128 9.55 -4.53 12.69
N LEU A 129 9.24 -5.80 12.90
CA LEU A 129 9.47 -6.44 14.20
C LEU A 129 10.96 -6.45 14.51
N ASN A 130 11.31 -6.15 15.75
CA ASN A 130 12.68 -6.32 16.18
C ASN A 130 12.99 -7.82 16.44
N ARG A 131 14.26 -8.18 16.37
CA ARG A 131 14.72 -9.57 16.47
C ARG A 131 14.27 -10.28 17.76
N SER A 132 14.24 -9.58 18.88
CA SER A 132 13.83 -10.18 20.15
C SER A 132 12.33 -10.52 20.19
N VAL A 133 11.49 -9.80 19.46
CA VAL A 133 10.07 -10.10 19.27
C VAL A 133 9.90 -11.27 18.31
N GLU A 134 10.66 -11.31 17.21
CA GLU A 134 10.63 -12.45 16.27
C GLU A 134 10.99 -13.77 16.99
N GLU A 135 12.02 -13.76 17.86
CA GLU A 135 12.45 -14.94 18.59
C GLU A 135 11.35 -15.52 19.52
N VAL A 136 10.44 -14.68 20.02
CA VAL A 136 9.25 -15.13 20.76
C VAL A 136 8.14 -15.63 19.84
N LEU A 137 8.05 -15.08 18.64
CA LEU A 137 7.03 -15.46 17.66
C LEU A 137 7.28 -16.87 17.09
N TYR A 138 8.53 -17.31 16.97
CA TYR A 138 8.85 -18.61 16.41
C TYR A 138 8.20 -19.79 17.15
N PRO A 139 8.39 -19.99 18.45
CA PRO A 139 7.73 -21.09 19.17
C PRO A 139 6.22 -20.89 19.23
N ALA A 140 5.72 -19.67 19.23
CA ALA A 140 4.29 -19.41 19.17
C ALA A 140 3.66 -19.91 17.87
N MET A 141 4.36 -19.79 16.73
CA MET A 141 3.88 -20.27 15.43
C MET A 141 4.02 -21.79 15.26
N GLU A 142 5.11 -22.38 15.75
CA GLU A 142 5.40 -23.81 15.56
C GLU A 142 4.69 -24.70 16.57
N ASP A 143 4.79 -24.32 17.86
CA ASP A 143 4.38 -25.15 18.97
C ASP A 143 3.13 -24.65 19.70
N TYR A 144 2.61 -23.50 19.31
CA TYR A 144 1.55 -22.78 20.05
C TYR A 144 1.93 -22.59 21.53
N ALA A 145 3.14 -22.14 21.79
CA ALA A 145 3.67 -21.95 23.13
C ALA A 145 4.60 -20.73 23.21
N LEU A 146 4.68 -20.15 24.40
CA LEU A 146 5.62 -19.08 24.72
C LEU A 146 6.60 -19.56 25.78
N ASP A 147 7.89 -19.32 25.55
CA ASP A 147 8.93 -19.53 26.54
C ASP A 147 9.29 -18.20 27.19
N ILE A 148 8.86 -18.02 28.46
CA ILE A 148 9.09 -16.77 29.20
C ILE A 148 10.18 -17.01 30.23
N ILE A 149 11.25 -16.21 30.22
CA ILE A 149 12.31 -16.23 31.19
C ILE A 149 11.94 -15.33 32.38
N ILE A 150 11.75 -15.91 33.55
CA ILE A 150 11.48 -15.20 34.80
C ILE A 150 12.73 -15.18 35.68
N GLY A 151 13.11 -14.00 36.16
CA GLY A 151 14.31 -13.77 36.97
C GLY A 151 15.50 -13.27 36.15
N LYS A 152 16.63 -13.10 36.83
CA LYS A 152 17.90 -12.63 36.24
C LYS A 152 19.05 -13.50 36.71
N GLY A 153 20.08 -13.67 35.87
CA GLY A 153 21.30 -14.41 36.19
C GLY A 153 21.08 -15.94 36.35
N PRO A 154 21.92 -16.62 37.10
CA PRO A 154 21.89 -18.10 37.23
C PRO A 154 20.62 -18.69 37.81
N SER A 155 19.79 -17.88 38.47
CA SER A 155 18.48 -18.29 39.06
C SER A 155 17.30 -18.05 38.08
N ALA A 156 17.54 -17.57 36.87
CA ALA A 156 16.49 -17.41 35.88
C ALA A 156 15.86 -18.78 35.54
N ARG A 157 14.53 -18.82 35.46
CA ARG A 157 13.76 -20.02 35.08
C ARG A 157 12.97 -19.73 33.84
N SER A 158 12.97 -20.67 32.90
CA SER A 158 12.04 -20.64 31.76
C SER A 158 10.71 -21.24 32.17
N ILE A 159 9.62 -20.55 31.87
CA ILE A 159 8.26 -21.05 32.02
C ILE A 159 7.67 -21.12 30.63
N ARG A 160 7.18 -22.31 30.23
CA ARG A 160 6.44 -22.50 28.99
C ARG A 160 4.96 -22.29 29.26
N ILE A 161 4.34 -21.43 28.48
CA ILE A 161 2.91 -21.12 28.52
C ILE A 161 2.30 -21.64 27.23
N ASP A 162 1.34 -22.55 27.32
CA ASP A 162 0.60 -23.02 26.14
C ASP A 162 -0.36 -21.92 25.66
N LEU A 163 -0.45 -21.75 24.35
CA LEU A 163 -1.33 -20.83 23.66
C LEU A 163 -2.50 -21.59 23.03
N PRO A 164 -3.66 -20.98 22.87
CA PRO A 164 -4.68 -21.51 21.98
C PRO A 164 -4.13 -21.58 20.54
N ARG A 165 -4.61 -22.54 19.76
CA ARG A 165 -4.24 -22.58 18.34
C ARG A 165 -4.79 -21.35 17.64
N PHE A 166 -3.97 -20.67 16.84
CA PHE A 166 -4.31 -19.44 16.17
C PHE A 166 -3.69 -19.40 14.77
N THR A 167 -4.20 -18.52 13.94
CA THR A 167 -3.58 -18.20 12.64
C THR A 167 -2.88 -16.85 12.73
N LEU A 168 -1.59 -16.81 12.39
CA LEU A 168 -0.87 -15.55 12.14
C LEU A 168 -1.07 -15.15 10.69
N VAL A 169 -1.58 -13.95 10.45
CA VAL A 169 -1.56 -13.32 9.12
C VAL A 169 -0.58 -12.16 9.17
N GLY A 170 0.58 -12.33 8.55
CA GLY A 170 1.59 -11.28 8.40
C GLY A 170 1.39 -10.50 7.12
N ALA A 171 1.51 -9.17 7.18
CA ALA A 171 1.52 -8.33 5.98
C ALA A 171 2.82 -7.54 5.89
N THR A 172 3.35 -7.38 4.68
CA THR A 172 4.56 -6.60 4.45
C THR A 172 4.61 -5.98 3.05
N THR A 173 5.18 -4.80 2.96
CA THR A 173 5.56 -4.18 1.68
C THR A 173 6.95 -4.61 1.23
N ARG A 174 7.79 -5.10 2.14
CA ARG A 174 9.20 -5.42 1.94
C ARG A 174 9.53 -6.86 2.31
N ALA A 175 9.01 -7.83 1.55
CA ALA A 175 9.24 -9.26 1.81
C ALA A 175 10.72 -9.66 1.92
N GLY A 176 11.61 -8.96 1.21
CA GLY A 176 13.05 -9.19 1.27
C GLY A 176 13.72 -8.76 2.59
N GLN A 177 13.06 -7.96 3.42
CA GLN A 177 13.55 -7.55 4.75
C GLN A 177 13.10 -8.50 5.86
N LEU A 178 12.16 -9.42 5.56
CA LEU A 178 11.74 -10.43 6.52
C LEU A 178 12.88 -11.43 6.74
N SER A 179 13.14 -11.79 8.00
CA SER A 179 14.13 -12.81 8.32
C SER A 179 13.74 -14.15 7.71
N ALA A 180 14.72 -14.91 7.21
CA ALA A 180 14.45 -16.24 6.63
C ALA A 180 13.74 -17.17 7.64
N PRO A 181 14.15 -17.23 8.94
CA PRO A 181 13.45 -18.06 9.91
C PRO A 181 11.97 -17.71 10.10
N LEU A 182 11.63 -16.41 10.07
CA LEU A 182 10.22 -16.01 10.18
C LEU A 182 9.44 -16.35 8.92
N ARG A 183 10.00 -16.07 7.75
CA ARG A 183 9.35 -16.35 6.46
C ARG A 183 9.05 -17.82 6.27
N ASP A 184 9.99 -18.71 6.64
CA ASP A 184 9.88 -20.16 6.43
C ASP A 184 8.81 -20.81 7.33
N ARG A 185 8.28 -20.09 8.32
CA ARG A 185 7.19 -20.52 9.20
C ARG A 185 5.79 -20.20 8.67
N PHE A 186 5.70 -19.44 7.59
CA PHE A 186 4.42 -19.24 6.91
C PHE A 186 4.14 -20.41 5.95
N GLY A 187 3.09 -21.18 6.22
CA GLY A 187 2.65 -22.26 5.36
C GLY A 187 2.04 -21.76 4.05
N VAL A 188 1.50 -20.55 4.06
CA VAL A 188 0.85 -19.91 2.90
C VAL A 188 1.47 -18.56 2.64
N VAL A 189 1.97 -18.34 1.43
CA VAL A 189 2.62 -17.08 1.04
C VAL A 189 1.99 -16.55 -0.25
N PHE A 190 1.38 -15.37 -0.19
CA PHE A 190 0.74 -14.72 -1.33
C PHE A 190 1.37 -13.38 -1.65
N ARG A 191 1.71 -13.20 -2.91
CA ARG A 191 2.06 -11.92 -3.48
C ARG A 191 0.80 -11.27 -4.04
N LEU A 192 0.46 -10.08 -3.54
CA LEU A 192 -0.58 -9.25 -4.14
C LEU A 192 0.04 -8.42 -5.26
N GLU A 193 -0.63 -8.40 -6.39
CA GLU A 193 -0.20 -7.69 -7.57
C GLU A 193 -0.99 -6.39 -7.75
N LEU A 194 -0.46 -5.48 -8.58
CA LEU A 194 -1.18 -4.28 -8.94
C LEU A 194 -2.42 -4.65 -9.77
N TYR A 195 -3.50 -3.94 -9.53
CA TYR A 195 -4.77 -4.14 -10.22
C TYR A 195 -4.72 -3.57 -11.63
N THR A 196 -5.42 -4.21 -12.54
CA THR A 196 -5.65 -3.67 -13.88
C THR A 196 -6.62 -2.48 -13.84
N PRO A 197 -6.63 -1.60 -14.86
CA PRO A 197 -7.63 -0.54 -14.94
C PRO A 197 -9.07 -1.06 -14.93
N GLU A 198 -9.32 -2.23 -15.51
CA GLU A 198 -10.64 -2.88 -15.57
C GLU A 198 -11.10 -3.31 -14.17
N GLU A 199 -10.23 -3.95 -13.39
CA GLU A 199 -10.50 -4.33 -11.99
C GLU A 199 -10.72 -3.09 -11.12
N LEU A 200 -9.88 -2.05 -11.28
CA LEU A 200 -10.05 -0.80 -10.54
C LEU A 200 -11.33 -0.07 -10.91
N SER A 201 -11.75 -0.10 -12.17
CA SER A 201 -13.02 0.48 -12.61
C SER A 201 -14.21 -0.21 -11.94
N GLN A 202 -14.18 -1.53 -11.78
CA GLN A 202 -15.18 -2.29 -11.02
C GLN A 202 -15.18 -1.87 -9.54
N ILE A 203 -13.99 -1.72 -8.92
CA ILE A 203 -13.86 -1.26 -7.54
C ILE A 203 -14.43 0.16 -7.36
N VAL A 204 -14.12 1.08 -8.30
CA VAL A 204 -14.67 2.45 -8.29
C VAL A 204 -16.18 2.43 -8.42
N THR A 205 -16.73 1.65 -9.35
CA THR A 205 -18.18 1.52 -9.57
C THR A 205 -18.88 0.98 -8.32
N ARG A 206 -18.34 -0.09 -7.71
CA ARG A 206 -18.85 -0.63 -6.45
C ARG A 206 -18.81 0.41 -5.34
N SER A 207 -17.70 1.09 -5.18
CA SER A 207 -17.50 2.12 -4.15
C SER A 207 -18.43 3.33 -4.36
N ALA A 208 -18.64 3.76 -5.61
CA ALA A 208 -19.58 4.80 -5.97
C ALA A 208 -20.99 4.42 -5.58
N GLY A 209 -21.41 3.16 -5.85
CA GLY A 209 -22.72 2.63 -5.43
C GLY A 209 -22.92 2.66 -3.93
N ILE A 210 -21.91 2.24 -3.13
CA ILE A 210 -21.97 2.29 -1.66
C ILE A 210 -22.09 3.73 -1.14
N LEU A 211 -21.39 4.66 -1.78
CA LEU A 211 -21.41 6.09 -1.42
C LEU A 211 -22.64 6.84 -1.98
N GLY A 212 -23.48 6.19 -2.77
CA GLY A 212 -24.63 6.82 -3.41
C GLY A 212 -24.26 7.88 -4.44
N ILE A 213 -23.11 7.71 -5.13
CA ILE A 213 -22.60 8.67 -6.11
C ILE A 213 -22.88 8.13 -7.51
N PRO A 214 -23.66 8.85 -8.34
CA PRO A 214 -23.80 8.50 -9.75
C PRO A 214 -22.45 8.61 -10.46
N CYS A 215 -22.01 7.52 -11.11
CA CYS A 215 -20.73 7.46 -11.82
C CYS A 215 -20.93 6.69 -13.13
N GLU A 216 -20.55 7.30 -14.24
CA GLU A 216 -20.55 6.66 -15.54
C GLU A 216 -19.40 5.66 -15.66
N ALA A 217 -19.56 4.63 -16.48
CA ALA A 217 -18.54 3.59 -16.66
C ALA A 217 -17.20 4.16 -17.17
N GLU A 218 -17.27 5.11 -18.09
CA GLU A 218 -16.11 5.81 -18.64
C GLU A 218 -15.46 6.74 -17.60
N GLY A 219 -16.25 7.37 -16.73
CA GLY A 219 -15.76 8.16 -15.59
C GLY A 219 -15.04 7.29 -14.57
N ALA A 220 -15.59 6.11 -14.24
CA ALA A 220 -14.93 5.14 -13.39
C ALA A 220 -13.61 4.63 -14.00
N MET A 221 -13.59 4.39 -15.31
CA MET A 221 -12.40 3.97 -16.04
C MET A 221 -11.32 5.06 -16.06
N GLU A 222 -11.69 6.34 -16.17
CA GLU A 222 -10.74 7.46 -16.12
C GLU A 222 -10.06 7.55 -14.73
N LEU A 223 -10.83 7.39 -13.64
CA LEU A 223 -10.27 7.29 -12.29
C LEU A 223 -9.34 6.08 -12.16
N ALA A 224 -9.75 4.93 -12.67
CA ALA A 224 -9.01 3.68 -12.60
C ALA A 224 -7.64 3.78 -13.27
N ARG A 225 -7.58 4.32 -14.48
CA ARG A 225 -6.33 4.48 -15.26
C ARG A 225 -5.28 5.30 -14.54
N ARG A 226 -5.69 6.37 -13.83
CA ARG A 226 -4.78 7.24 -13.10
C ARG A 226 -4.46 6.75 -11.68
N SER A 227 -5.06 5.63 -11.23
CA SER A 227 -4.94 5.12 -9.84
C SER A 227 -3.72 4.22 -9.60
N ARG A 228 -2.78 4.13 -10.50
CA ARG A 228 -1.50 3.41 -10.34
C ARG A 228 -1.65 1.94 -9.93
N GLY A 229 -2.69 1.27 -10.37
CA GLY A 229 -2.96 -0.11 -9.98
C GLY A 229 -3.36 -0.31 -8.51
N THR A 230 -3.79 0.75 -7.81
CA THR A 230 -3.97 0.72 -6.36
C THR A 230 -5.42 1.07 -5.96
N PRO A 231 -6.19 0.14 -5.37
CA PRO A 231 -7.57 0.38 -4.91
C PRO A 231 -7.72 1.55 -3.95
N ARG A 232 -6.76 1.76 -3.04
CA ARG A 232 -6.77 2.89 -2.10
C ARG A 232 -6.72 4.23 -2.84
N ILE A 233 -5.86 4.37 -3.84
CA ILE A 233 -5.77 5.60 -4.64
C ILE A 233 -7.06 5.81 -5.44
N ALA A 234 -7.61 4.74 -6.04
CA ALA A 234 -8.86 4.79 -6.79
C ALA A 234 -10.03 5.30 -5.93
N ASN A 235 -10.18 4.78 -4.72
CA ASN A 235 -11.20 5.23 -3.77
C ASN A 235 -10.96 6.67 -3.28
N ARG A 236 -9.71 7.08 -3.13
CA ARG A 236 -9.34 8.46 -2.78
C ARG A 236 -9.71 9.43 -3.90
N PHE A 237 -9.41 9.08 -5.14
CA PHE A 237 -9.82 9.87 -6.31
C PHE A 237 -11.35 9.95 -6.44
N LEU A 238 -12.05 8.83 -6.29
CA LEU A 238 -13.51 8.80 -6.33
C LEU A 238 -14.11 9.84 -5.38
N LYS A 239 -13.64 9.92 -4.15
CA LYS A 239 -14.15 10.89 -3.15
C LYS A 239 -13.86 12.33 -3.55
N ARG A 240 -12.67 12.62 -4.06
CA ARG A 240 -12.31 13.98 -4.48
C ARG A 240 -13.06 14.41 -5.72
N VAL A 241 -13.14 13.54 -6.72
CA VAL A 241 -13.88 13.82 -7.96
C VAL A 241 -15.38 13.97 -7.70
N ARG A 242 -15.95 13.23 -6.72
CA ARG A 242 -17.32 13.48 -6.23
C ARG A 242 -17.52 14.92 -5.83
N ASP A 243 -16.59 15.49 -5.05
CA ASP A 243 -16.72 16.87 -4.56
C ASP A 243 -16.76 17.87 -5.74
N PHE A 244 -15.96 17.63 -6.79
CA PHE A 244 -16.03 18.42 -8.04
C PHE A 244 -17.35 18.20 -8.79
N ALA A 245 -17.82 16.96 -8.93
CA ALA A 245 -19.06 16.65 -9.60
C ALA A 245 -20.27 17.33 -8.93
N GLN A 246 -20.30 17.39 -7.60
CA GLN A 246 -21.36 18.03 -6.82
C GLN A 246 -21.34 19.56 -6.91
N VAL A 247 -20.17 20.18 -6.96
CA VAL A 247 -20.03 21.65 -6.94
C VAL A 247 -20.07 22.27 -8.32
N GLN A 248 -19.48 21.60 -9.32
CA GLN A 248 -19.26 22.16 -10.66
C GLN A 248 -20.04 21.44 -11.75
N GLY A 249 -20.57 20.26 -11.48
CA GLY A 249 -21.30 19.41 -12.41
C GLY A 249 -22.75 19.18 -12.05
N SER A 250 -23.32 18.15 -12.67
CA SER A 250 -24.69 17.66 -12.41
C SER A 250 -24.80 16.73 -11.19
N GLY A 251 -23.72 16.51 -10.43
CA GLY A 251 -23.62 15.51 -9.38
C GLY A 251 -23.28 14.10 -9.89
N VAL A 252 -23.05 13.95 -11.21
CA VAL A 252 -22.66 12.69 -11.85
C VAL A 252 -21.17 12.74 -12.19
N ILE A 253 -20.43 11.70 -11.93
CA ILE A 253 -19.03 11.56 -12.36
C ILE A 253 -19.01 11.09 -13.80
N THR A 254 -18.82 12.02 -14.73
CA THR A 254 -18.56 11.74 -16.15
C THR A 254 -17.04 11.67 -16.41
N PRO A 255 -16.58 11.14 -17.55
CA PRO A 255 -15.17 11.14 -17.90
C PRO A 255 -14.55 12.55 -17.95
N GLU A 256 -15.29 13.57 -18.43
CA GLU A 256 -14.82 14.95 -18.52
C GLU A 256 -14.61 15.54 -17.11
N ILE A 257 -15.59 15.37 -16.21
CA ILE A 257 -15.48 15.84 -14.82
C ILE A 257 -14.33 15.11 -14.10
N ALA A 258 -14.18 13.79 -14.34
CA ALA A 258 -13.08 13.02 -13.76
C ALA A 258 -11.72 13.52 -14.24
N ALA A 259 -11.56 13.75 -15.54
CA ALA A 259 -10.31 14.26 -16.12
C ALA A 259 -9.99 15.67 -15.60
N GLU A 260 -10.96 16.61 -15.66
CA GLU A 260 -10.78 17.98 -15.18
C GLU A 260 -10.43 18.04 -13.69
N ALA A 261 -11.13 17.28 -12.85
CA ALA A 261 -10.86 17.22 -11.43
C ALA A 261 -9.46 16.69 -11.12
N LEU A 262 -9.03 15.61 -11.79
CA LEU A 262 -7.70 15.02 -11.60
C LEU A 262 -6.59 15.96 -12.09
N GLU A 263 -6.80 16.70 -13.18
CA GLU A 263 -5.87 17.74 -13.61
C GLU A 263 -5.72 18.87 -12.59
N ARG A 264 -6.82 19.32 -12.00
CA ARG A 264 -6.79 20.31 -10.90
C ARG A 264 -6.11 19.79 -9.63
N LEU A 265 -6.15 18.47 -9.41
CA LEU A 265 -5.41 17.78 -8.35
C LEU A 265 -3.95 17.50 -8.76
N GLU A 266 -3.50 18.05 -9.89
CA GLU A 266 -2.16 17.89 -10.44
C GLU A 266 -1.77 16.44 -10.77
N VAL A 267 -2.75 15.57 -11.02
CA VAL A 267 -2.57 14.17 -11.43
C VAL A 267 -2.71 14.08 -12.94
N ASP A 268 -1.65 13.71 -13.63
CA ASP A 268 -1.66 13.60 -15.09
C ASP A 268 -2.33 12.29 -15.60
N TYR A 269 -2.38 12.13 -16.91
CA TYR A 269 -3.04 10.99 -17.57
C TYR A 269 -2.40 9.62 -17.27
N LEU A 270 -1.16 9.59 -16.79
CA LEU A 270 -0.49 8.39 -16.29
C LEU A 270 -0.60 8.25 -14.76
N GLY A 271 -1.29 9.14 -14.07
CA GLY A 271 -1.38 9.13 -12.63
C GLY A 271 -0.15 9.69 -11.91
N LEU A 272 0.75 10.41 -12.58
CA LEU A 272 1.86 11.08 -11.92
C LEU A 272 1.37 12.37 -11.26
N ASP A 273 1.77 12.55 -9.99
CA ASP A 273 1.51 13.78 -9.26
C ASP A 273 2.62 14.82 -9.43
N ARG A 274 2.50 15.92 -8.71
CA ARG A 274 3.49 16.99 -8.70
C ARG A 274 4.87 16.50 -8.24
N ILE A 275 4.92 15.59 -7.26
CA ILE A 275 6.19 15.11 -6.69
C ILE A 275 6.89 14.16 -7.65
N ASP A 276 6.17 13.25 -8.29
CA ASP A 276 6.74 12.39 -9.35
C ASP A 276 7.40 13.21 -10.44
N ARG A 277 6.68 14.21 -10.95
CA ARG A 277 7.21 15.09 -12.00
C ARG A 277 8.39 15.92 -11.49
N ARG A 278 8.38 16.32 -10.21
CA ARG A 278 9.50 17.02 -9.58
C ARG A 278 10.73 16.11 -9.44
N ILE A 279 10.55 14.85 -9.05
CA ILE A 279 11.63 13.85 -8.99
C ILE A 279 12.31 13.72 -10.36
N LEU A 280 11.53 13.42 -11.39
CA LEU A 280 12.05 13.25 -12.75
C LEU A 280 12.72 14.53 -13.27
N SER A 281 12.06 15.69 -13.09
CA SER A 281 12.61 16.98 -13.53
C SER A 281 13.89 17.34 -12.80
N THR A 282 13.99 17.04 -11.51
CA THR A 282 15.21 17.29 -10.72
C THR A 282 16.38 16.45 -11.22
N ILE A 283 16.15 15.17 -11.52
CA ILE A 283 17.21 14.31 -12.07
C ILE A 283 17.67 14.81 -13.45
N ILE A 284 16.73 15.24 -14.29
CA ILE A 284 17.03 15.76 -15.63
C ILE A 284 17.83 17.06 -15.54
N GLN A 285 17.34 18.04 -14.76
CA GLN A 285 17.89 19.41 -14.76
C GLN A 285 19.17 19.53 -13.95
N ASN A 286 19.22 18.92 -12.77
CA ASN A 286 20.32 19.13 -11.82
C ASN A 286 21.42 18.08 -11.97
N TYR A 287 21.10 16.91 -12.54
CA TYR A 287 22.03 15.76 -12.62
C TYR A 287 22.15 15.20 -14.06
N ALA A 288 21.76 15.97 -15.08
CA ALA A 288 21.87 15.59 -16.50
C ALA A 288 21.29 14.19 -16.82
N GLY A 289 20.19 13.81 -16.15
CA GLY A 289 19.57 12.49 -16.31
C GLY A 289 20.07 11.41 -15.36
N GLY A 290 21.00 11.72 -14.50
CA GLY A 290 21.60 10.81 -13.51
C GLY A 290 22.97 10.25 -13.92
N PRO A 291 23.57 9.39 -13.07
CA PRO A 291 23.06 8.83 -11.82
C PRO A 291 23.11 9.78 -10.62
N VAL A 292 22.10 9.74 -9.75
CA VAL A 292 22.04 10.50 -8.50
C VAL A 292 21.73 9.58 -7.31
N GLY A 293 22.41 9.79 -6.17
CA GLY A 293 22.15 9.03 -4.93
C GLY A 293 20.79 9.35 -4.32
N LEU A 294 20.21 8.38 -3.58
CA LEU A 294 18.88 8.51 -2.97
C LEU A 294 18.78 9.73 -2.04
N ASP A 295 19.72 9.85 -1.10
CA ASP A 295 19.70 10.94 -0.10
C ASP A 295 19.89 12.32 -0.74
N THR A 296 20.73 12.38 -1.78
CA THR A 296 20.94 13.61 -2.55
C THR A 296 19.67 14.02 -3.30
N LEU A 297 18.97 13.06 -3.90
CA LEU A 297 17.71 13.30 -4.60
C LEU A 297 16.62 13.69 -3.62
N ALA A 298 16.51 13.00 -2.49
CA ALA A 298 15.56 13.27 -1.43
C ALA A 298 15.69 14.71 -0.91
N ALA A 299 16.92 15.12 -0.59
CA ALA A 299 17.21 16.50 -0.18
C ALA A 299 16.85 17.54 -1.26
N ALA A 300 17.13 17.23 -2.54
CA ALA A 300 16.85 18.14 -3.65
C ALA A 300 15.34 18.28 -3.96
N VAL A 301 14.56 17.21 -3.71
CA VAL A 301 13.10 17.20 -3.89
C VAL A 301 12.36 17.71 -2.64
N GLY A 302 13.02 17.69 -1.48
CA GLY A 302 12.41 18.05 -0.19
C GLY A 302 11.54 16.94 0.39
N GLU A 303 11.94 15.67 0.16
CA GLU A 303 11.26 14.48 0.64
C GLU A 303 12.19 13.62 1.48
N GLU A 304 11.65 12.71 2.30
CA GLU A 304 12.43 11.70 2.99
C GLU A 304 12.91 10.60 2.03
N SER A 305 14.15 10.11 2.23
CA SER A 305 14.72 9.04 1.40
C SER A 305 13.84 7.79 1.37
N VAL A 306 13.28 7.41 2.52
CA VAL A 306 12.37 6.25 2.64
C VAL A 306 11.08 6.46 1.84
N THR A 307 10.51 7.67 1.89
CA THR A 307 9.31 8.02 1.11
C THR A 307 9.58 7.95 -0.39
N LEU A 308 10.71 8.48 -0.85
CA LEU A 308 11.10 8.35 -2.26
C LEU A 308 11.20 6.87 -2.68
N GLU A 309 11.88 6.07 -1.89
CA GLU A 309 12.15 4.65 -2.21
C GLU A 309 10.90 3.79 -2.18
N ASP A 310 9.98 4.02 -1.23
CA ASP A 310 8.84 3.15 -1.00
C ASP A 310 7.57 3.58 -1.75
N VAL A 311 7.42 4.89 -1.99
CA VAL A 311 6.19 5.46 -2.52
C VAL A 311 6.30 5.83 -4.00
N TYR A 312 7.36 6.56 -4.37
CA TYR A 312 7.48 7.16 -5.70
C TYR A 312 8.26 6.29 -6.68
N GLU A 313 9.44 5.82 -6.29
CA GLU A 313 10.30 5.05 -7.20
C GLU A 313 9.64 3.79 -7.79
N PRO A 314 8.87 2.98 -7.02
CA PRO A 314 8.30 1.75 -7.56
C PRO A 314 7.40 2.00 -8.78
N TYR A 315 6.56 3.04 -8.71
CA TYR A 315 5.68 3.37 -9.82
C TYR A 315 6.43 3.99 -11.01
N LEU A 316 7.37 4.89 -10.76
CA LEU A 316 8.22 5.46 -11.81
C LEU A 316 9.07 4.41 -12.52
N MET A 317 9.55 3.40 -11.78
CA MET A 317 10.26 2.25 -12.35
C MET A 317 9.34 1.35 -13.17
N GLN A 318 8.12 1.09 -12.70
CA GLN A 318 7.12 0.31 -13.42
C GLN A 318 6.73 0.96 -14.75
N LEU A 319 6.55 2.28 -14.76
CA LEU A 319 6.33 3.04 -16.00
C LEU A 319 7.57 3.05 -16.90
N GLY A 320 8.71 2.61 -16.41
CA GLY A 320 9.98 2.64 -17.11
C GLY A 320 10.54 4.06 -17.25
N PHE A 321 10.22 4.98 -16.35
CA PHE A 321 10.72 6.35 -16.31
C PHE A 321 12.01 6.49 -15.51
N LEU A 322 12.18 5.61 -14.53
CA LEU A 322 13.31 5.58 -13.61
C LEU A 322 14.00 4.22 -13.65
N THR A 323 15.32 4.21 -13.53
CA THR A 323 16.12 2.99 -13.36
C THR A 323 17.07 3.15 -12.18
N ARG A 324 17.27 2.04 -11.44
CA ARG A 324 18.29 1.95 -10.38
C ARG A 324 19.57 1.36 -10.95
N THR A 325 20.68 2.02 -10.71
CA THR A 325 22.03 1.53 -11.03
C THR A 325 22.86 1.47 -9.76
N PRO A 326 23.99 0.76 -9.74
CA PRO A 326 24.91 0.77 -8.58
C PRO A 326 25.41 2.18 -8.19
N ARG A 327 25.36 3.14 -9.11
CA ARG A 327 25.77 4.53 -8.87
C ARG A 327 24.64 5.44 -8.42
N GLY A 328 23.39 4.99 -8.53
CA GLY A 328 22.21 5.79 -8.19
C GLY A 328 21.07 5.68 -9.21
N ARG A 329 20.14 6.63 -9.14
CA ARG A 329 18.93 6.72 -9.94
C ARG A 329 19.20 7.47 -11.24
N CYS A 330 18.67 6.92 -12.34
CA CYS A 330 18.75 7.54 -13.68
C CYS A 330 17.36 7.60 -14.29
N VAL A 331 17.07 8.68 -15.02
CA VAL A 331 15.86 8.76 -15.85
C VAL A 331 16.10 8.13 -17.20
N THR A 332 15.02 7.60 -17.80
CA THR A 332 15.06 6.98 -19.13
C THR A 332 14.63 7.97 -20.21
N GLN A 333 14.89 7.65 -21.45
CA GLN A 333 14.41 8.45 -22.60
C GLN A 333 12.88 8.64 -22.58
N LYS A 334 12.14 7.62 -22.10
CA LYS A 334 10.67 7.65 -21.95
C LYS A 334 10.23 8.77 -21.01
N ALA A 335 10.96 9.02 -19.92
CA ALA A 335 10.67 10.12 -19.00
C ALA A 335 10.92 11.50 -19.63
N TYR A 336 11.95 11.64 -20.44
CA TYR A 336 12.18 12.88 -21.20
C TYR A 336 11.01 13.18 -22.15
N GLY A 337 10.54 12.17 -22.88
CA GLY A 337 9.37 12.30 -23.76
C GLY A 337 8.12 12.72 -23.00
N HIS A 338 7.82 12.08 -21.87
CA HIS A 338 6.66 12.39 -21.03
C HIS A 338 6.68 13.84 -20.50
N LEU A 339 7.85 14.31 -20.09
CA LEU A 339 8.03 15.69 -19.60
C LEU A 339 8.26 16.73 -20.70
N HIS A 340 8.17 16.35 -21.96
CA HIS A 340 8.45 17.22 -23.13
C HIS A 340 9.82 17.91 -23.04
N ARG A 341 10.85 17.16 -22.60
CA ARG A 341 12.22 17.65 -22.46
C ARG A 341 13.13 17.08 -23.54
N PRO A 342 14.08 17.86 -24.06
CA PRO A 342 15.05 17.36 -25.03
C PRO A 342 15.97 16.31 -24.40
N ILE A 343 16.25 15.24 -25.14
CA ILE A 343 17.17 14.19 -24.72
C ILE A 343 18.62 14.69 -24.91
N PRO A 344 19.50 14.66 -23.91
CA PRO A 344 20.90 15.05 -24.07
C PRO A 344 21.58 14.18 -25.14
N GLY A 345 22.12 14.81 -26.18
CA GLY A 345 22.82 14.14 -27.28
C GLY A 345 21.97 13.42 -28.32
N GLY A 346 20.65 13.54 -28.26
CA GLY A 346 19.72 13.01 -29.24
C GLY A 346 19.13 14.08 -30.18
N ALA A 347 18.84 13.72 -31.42
CA ALA A 347 18.00 14.53 -32.30
C ALA A 347 16.63 14.75 -31.66
N ALA A 348 16.04 15.94 -31.82
CA ALA A 348 14.69 16.20 -31.32
C ALA A 348 13.74 15.12 -31.87
N PRO A 349 12.76 14.62 -31.10
CA PRO A 349 11.78 13.68 -31.60
C PRO A 349 11.05 14.33 -32.76
N GLU A 350 11.20 13.77 -33.96
CA GLU A 350 10.39 14.13 -35.11
C GLU A 350 8.92 13.89 -34.77
N GLY A 351 8.11 14.94 -34.66
CA GLY A 351 6.66 14.82 -34.47
C GLY A 351 5.95 15.90 -33.65
N ILE A 352 6.63 16.93 -33.13
CA ILE A 352 5.96 17.98 -32.31
C ILE A 352 5.73 19.30 -33.07
N MET A 353 6.07 19.39 -34.35
CA MET A 353 5.94 20.63 -35.14
C MET A 353 4.64 20.77 -35.95
N GLU A 354 3.70 19.81 -35.88
CA GLU A 354 2.47 19.90 -36.71
C GLU A 354 1.19 20.28 -35.98
N GLN A 355 1.21 20.56 -34.67
CA GLN A 355 -0.01 20.96 -33.92
C GLN A 355 -0.01 22.40 -33.39
N LEU A 356 0.92 23.25 -33.80
CA LEU A 356 0.94 24.68 -33.40
C LEU A 356 0.66 25.66 -34.56
N THR A 357 0.11 25.18 -35.66
CA THR A 357 -0.39 26.05 -36.73
C THR A 357 -1.72 25.51 -37.26
N LEU A 358 -2.79 25.80 -36.51
CA LEU A 358 -4.16 26.04 -37.02
C LEU A 358 -4.98 26.71 -35.95
#